data_78c069c3dae78aea656a1fe5f3e4a668
#
_entry.id   78c069c3dae78aea656a1fe5f3e4a668
#
_cell.length_a   1.000
_cell.length_b   1.000
_cell.length_c   1.000
_cell.angle_alpha   90.00
_cell.angle_beta   90.00
_cell.angle_gamma   90.00
#
_symmetry.space_group_name_H-M   'P 1'
#
loop_
_entity.id
_entity.type
_entity.pdbx_description
1 polymer ?
#
loop_
_entity_poly.entity_id
_entity_poly.type
_entity_poly.pdbx_seq_one_letter_code
_entity_poly.pdbx_strand_id
1 'polypeptide(L)'
;LKAGQVLQTANATDGSTSTITISGDYRNSKFIIGEPYEMHYRFSKQRLTEQAGGQASGEIISGRLQLHHFYIKFEDTGFFKVQVTPENRDTSEHEFTGKFLGAASAAIGQINLESGTFRFPVMSRADSVDIDVKNDTFLPTQLSSAEFEAMFYIRSRRI
;
A
#
# COMPACT_ATOMS: atom_id res chain seq x y z
N LEU A 1 -19.31 15.27 15.02
CA LEU A 1 -18.09 14.64 14.55
C LEU A 1 -18.34 14.01 13.20
N LYS A 2 -17.51 14.32 12.21
CA LYS A 2 -17.53 13.60 10.95
C LYS A 2 -16.83 12.26 11.20
N ALA A 3 -17.45 11.14 10.85
CA ALA A 3 -16.83 9.83 10.96
C ALA A 3 -15.48 9.83 10.24
N GLY A 4 -14.45 9.35 10.90
CA GLY A 4 -13.11 9.29 10.34
C GLY A 4 -12.29 10.58 10.44
N GLN A 5 -12.69 11.57 11.22
CA GLN A 5 -11.87 12.74 11.48
C GLN A 5 -10.92 12.50 12.64
N VAL A 6 -9.63 12.72 12.45
CA VAL A 6 -8.66 12.81 13.56
C VAL A 6 -8.87 14.14 14.28
N LEU A 7 -9.20 14.09 15.56
CA LEU A 7 -9.47 15.27 16.37
C LEU A 7 -8.20 15.81 17.03
N GLN A 8 -7.42 14.92 17.59
CA GLN A 8 -6.18 15.26 18.29
C GLN A 8 -5.28 14.04 18.39
N THR A 9 -4.00 14.27 18.24
CA THR A 9 -2.96 13.31 18.61
C THR A 9 -2.23 13.82 19.86
N ALA A 10 -2.05 12.95 20.84
CA ALA A 10 -1.26 13.24 22.02
C ALA A 10 -0.31 12.08 22.28
N ASN A 11 0.93 12.39 22.64
CA ASN A 11 1.89 11.39 23.11
C ASN A 11 1.61 11.11 24.59
N ALA A 12 1.14 9.90 24.91
CA ALA A 12 1.11 9.45 26.28
C ALA A 12 2.56 9.20 26.77
N THR A 13 2.95 9.88 27.83
CA THR A 13 4.20 9.56 28.51
C THR A 13 3.96 8.39 29.44
N ASP A 14 4.85 7.40 29.40
CA ASP A 14 4.77 6.16 30.16
C ASP A 14 4.43 6.41 31.65
N GLY A 15 3.38 5.73 32.10
CA GLY A 15 2.95 5.74 33.52
C GLY A 15 2.19 6.98 33.99
N SER A 16 1.88 7.94 33.14
CA SER A 16 1.13 9.15 33.48
C SER A 16 -0.29 9.14 32.91
N THR A 17 -1.25 9.65 33.67
CA THR A 17 -2.61 9.90 33.19
C THR A 17 -2.58 11.11 32.26
N SER A 18 -2.72 10.86 30.96
CA SER A 18 -2.79 11.94 29.97
C SER A 18 -4.24 12.37 29.75
N THR A 19 -4.49 13.67 29.87
CA THR A 19 -5.80 14.26 29.56
C THR A 19 -5.76 14.84 28.16
N ILE A 20 -6.64 14.35 27.28
CA ILE A 20 -6.82 14.90 25.95
C ILE A 20 -8.01 15.85 25.98
N THR A 21 -7.75 17.12 25.71
CA THR A 21 -8.80 18.15 25.64
C THR A 21 -9.15 18.41 24.18
N ILE A 22 -10.41 18.21 23.82
CA ILE A 22 -10.93 18.40 22.47
C ILE A 22 -11.85 19.61 22.47
N SER A 23 -11.63 20.56 21.57
CA SER A 23 -12.49 21.74 21.41
C SER A 23 -13.80 21.35 20.74
N GLY A 24 -14.94 21.69 21.32
CA GLY A 24 -16.28 21.45 20.79
C GLY A 24 -17.17 20.66 21.73
N ASP A 25 -18.44 20.55 21.41
CA ASP A 25 -19.41 19.71 22.14
C ASP A 25 -19.62 18.38 21.43
N TYR A 26 -19.08 17.32 22.01
CA TYR A 26 -19.13 15.95 21.46
C TYR A 26 -19.88 14.96 22.35
N ARG A 27 -20.71 15.43 23.28
CA ARG A 27 -21.38 14.59 24.29
C ARG A 27 -22.21 13.46 23.68
N ASN A 28 -22.78 13.68 22.50
CA ASN A 28 -23.62 12.71 21.80
C ASN A 28 -22.90 12.03 20.62
N SER A 29 -21.57 12.15 20.53
CA SER A 29 -20.79 11.62 19.43
C SER A 29 -20.02 10.38 19.85
N LYS A 30 -19.93 9.40 18.94
CA LYS A 30 -19.04 8.24 19.13
C LYS A 30 -17.63 8.65 18.71
N PHE A 31 -16.65 8.29 19.51
CA PHE A 31 -15.24 8.47 19.17
C PHE A 31 -14.45 7.21 19.51
N ILE A 32 -13.34 7.04 18.84
CA ILE A 32 -12.41 5.94 19.03
C ILE A 32 -11.11 6.55 19.54
N ILE A 33 -10.56 5.98 20.59
CA ILE A 33 -9.23 6.30 21.10
C ILE A 33 -8.35 5.09 20.81
N GLY A 34 -7.17 5.30 20.24
CA GLY A 34 -6.24 4.23 19.91
C GLY A 34 -4.83 4.76 19.76
N GLU A 35 -3.90 3.84 19.74
CA GLU A 35 -2.50 4.12 19.44
C GLU A 35 -2.31 4.10 17.91
N PRO A 36 -1.70 5.14 17.31
CA PRO A 36 -1.40 5.13 15.90
C PRO A 36 -0.29 4.13 15.60
N TYR A 37 -0.44 3.37 14.54
CA TYR A 37 0.59 2.49 14.01
C TYR A 37 0.67 2.65 12.49
N GLU A 38 1.83 2.38 11.91
CA GLU A 38 2.01 2.31 10.47
C GLU A 38 1.89 0.86 10.01
N MET A 39 0.91 0.58 9.13
CA MET A 39 0.91 -0.66 8.38
C MET A 39 2.00 -0.55 7.30
N HIS A 40 2.94 -1.49 7.30
CA HIS A 40 3.99 -1.56 6.30
C HIS A 40 4.13 -2.99 5.77
N TYR A 41 3.98 -3.14 4.47
CA TYR A 41 4.18 -4.40 3.77
C TYR A 41 5.14 -4.19 2.61
N ARG A 42 6.24 -4.97 2.57
CA ARG A 42 7.21 -4.97 1.46
C ARG A 42 7.04 -6.23 0.64
N PHE A 43 6.85 -6.04 -0.66
CA PHE A 43 6.83 -7.17 -1.59
C PHE A 43 8.23 -7.79 -1.71
N SER A 44 8.28 -9.13 -1.78
CA SER A 44 9.50 -9.84 -2.13
C SER A 44 9.92 -9.52 -3.55
N LYS A 45 11.22 -9.65 -3.88
CA LYS A 45 11.71 -9.46 -5.25
C LYS A 45 11.05 -10.47 -6.19
N GLN A 46 10.53 -9.97 -7.32
CA GLN A 46 9.88 -10.80 -8.32
C GLN A 46 10.96 -11.56 -9.10
N ARG A 47 10.78 -12.87 -9.23
CA ARG A 47 11.70 -13.78 -9.92
C ARG A 47 10.93 -14.71 -10.83
N LEU A 48 11.55 -15.07 -11.95
CA LEU A 48 11.01 -16.10 -12.82
C LEU A 48 11.65 -17.44 -12.45
N THR A 49 10.80 -18.47 -12.35
CA THR A 49 11.22 -19.86 -12.16
C THR A 49 10.92 -20.65 -13.40
N GLU A 50 11.83 -21.53 -13.80
CA GLU A 50 11.62 -22.49 -14.88
C GLU A 50 10.89 -23.71 -14.31
N GLN A 51 9.84 -24.17 -15.01
CA GLN A 51 9.18 -25.43 -14.70
C GLN A 51 9.68 -26.50 -15.68
N ALA A 52 10.48 -27.43 -15.20
CA ALA A 52 10.88 -28.62 -15.94
C ALA A 52 10.15 -29.85 -15.37
N GLY A 53 9.35 -30.52 -16.20
CA GLY A 53 8.70 -31.79 -15.81
C GLY A 53 7.66 -31.70 -14.69
N GLY A 54 7.01 -30.54 -14.50
CA GLY A 54 5.97 -30.35 -13.48
C GLY A 54 6.50 -29.99 -12.08
N GLN A 55 7.79 -29.86 -11.91
CA GLN A 55 8.42 -29.34 -10.69
C GLN A 55 9.13 -28.02 -10.96
N ALA A 56 9.10 -27.11 -9.99
CA ALA A 56 9.85 -25.85 -10.08
C ALA A 56 11.36 -26.16 -10.12
N SER A 57 12.01 -25.86 -11.22
CA SER A 57 13.42 -26.20 -11.52
C SER A 57 14.39 -25.06 -11.22
N GLY A 58 14.09 -24.20 -10.26
CA GLY A 58 15.00 -23.14 -9.88
C GLY A 58 14.76 -21.81 -10.60
N GLU A 59 15.52 -20.80 -10.18
CA GLU A 59 15.43 -19.43 -10.69
C GLU A 59 16.16 -19.29 -12.00
N ILE A 60 15.56 -18.58 -12.97
CA ILE A 60 16.21 -18.23 -14.23
C ILE A 60 17.19 -17.08 -13.99
N ILE A 61 18.46 -17.38 -13.80
CA ILE A 61 19.53 -16.40 -13.53
C ILE A 61 20.03 -15.73 -14.83
N SER A 62 19.83 -16.38 -15.98
CA SER A 62 20.41 -15.95 -17.27
C SER A 62 19.66 -14.80 -17.96
N GLY A 63 18.71 -14.18 -17.29
CA GLY A 63 17.87 -13.15 -17.88
C GLY A 63 17.79 -11.88 -17.03
N ARG A 64 17.07 -10.91 -17.59
CA ARG A 64 16.72 -9.66 -16.93
C ARG A 64 15.22 -9.50 -16.95
N LEU A 65 14.58 -9.43 -15.78
CA LEU A 65 13.17 -9.14 -15.62
C LEU A 65 13.00 -7.63 -15.42
N GLN A 66 12.32 -6.98 -16.35
CA GLN A 66 11.99 -5.57 -16.29
C GLN A 66 10.52 -5.42 -15.94
N LEU A 67 10.22 -4.89 -14.74
CA LEU A 67 8.87 -4.59 -14.31
C LEU A 67 8.38 -3.30 -14.98
N HIS A 68 7.17 -3.33 -15.50
CA HIS A 68 6.51 -2.18 -16.12
C HIS A 68 5.44 -1.61 -15.17
N HIS A 69 4.45 -2.39 -14.84
CA HIS A 69 3.36 -2.00 -13.96
C HIS A 69 3.13 -3.06 -12.89
N PHE A 70 2.61 -2.59 -11.79
CA PHE A 70 2.14 -3.42 -10.70
C PHE A 70 0.66 -3.15 -10.48
N TYR A 71 -0.10 -4.18 -10.11
CA TYR A 71 -1.52 -4.12 -9.85
C TYR A 71 -1.77 -4.70 -8.46
N ILE A 72 -2.43 -3.95 -7.60
CA ILE A 72 -2.85 -4.42 -6.29
C ILE A 72 -4.36 -4.48 -6.27
N LYS A 73 -4.92 -5.66 -6.04
CA LYS A 73 -6.33 -5.85 -5.80
C LYS A 73 -6.63 -5.64 -4.32
N PHE A 74 -7.60 -4.81 -4.03
CA PHE A 74 -7.98 -4.43 -2.68
C PHE A 74 -9.50 -4.51 -2.50
N GLU A 75 -9.93 -4.69 -1.24
CA GLU A 75 -11.33 -4.79 -0.85
C GLU A 75 -11.56 -3.95 0.40
N ASP A 76 -12.73 -3.31 0.50
CA ASP A 76 -13.15 -2.50 1.66
C ASP A 76 -12.05 -1.58 2.21
N THR A 77 -11.36 -0.90 1.31
CA THR A 77 -10.17 -0.10 1.60
C THR A 77 -10.46 1.39 1.48
N GLY A 78 -10.04 2.16 2.49
CA GLY A 78 -10.18 3.60 2.51
C GLY A 78 -8.95 4.36 2.04
N PHE A 79 -7.75 3.85 2.34
CA PHE A 79 -6.48 4.51 2.00
C PHE A 79 -5.32 3.53 2.03
N PHE A 80 -4.38 3.69 1.13
CA PHE A 80 -3.01 3.22 1.22
C PHE A 80 -2.11 4.02 0.27
N LYS A 81 -0.81 3.98 0.53
CA LYS A 81 0.20 4.54 -0.36
C LYS A 81 1.20 3.47 -0.75
N VAL A 82 1.66 3.53 -1.99
CA VAL A 82 2.69 2.65 -2.53
C VAL A 82 3.94 3.46 -2.78
N GLN A 83 5.05 3.02 -2.22
CA GLN A 83 6.36 3.58 -2.45
C GLN A 83 7.17 2.63 -3.33
N VAL A 84 7.61 3.13 -4.47
CA VAL A 84 8.50 2.42 -5.40
C VAL A 84 9.87 3.05 -5.29
N THR A 85 10.82 2.28 -4.77
CA THR A 85 12.21 2.73 -4.53
C THR A 85 13.17 1.95 -5.42
N PRO A 86 13.49 2.45 -6.62
CA PRO A 86 14.51 1.85 -7.46
C PRO A 86 15.91 2.14 -6.90
N GLU A 87 16.83 1.21 -7.08
CA GLU A 87 18.23 1.43 -6.74
C GLU A 87 18.81 2.62 -7.52
N ASN A 88 19.50 3.52 -6.83
CA ASN A 88 20.12 4.74 -7.38
C ASN A 88 19.17 5.74 -8.05
N ARG A 89 17.90 5.74 -7.68
CA ARG A 89 16.90 6.75 -8.10
C ARG A 89 16.00 7.12 -6.95
N ASP A 90 15.36 8.29 -7.07
CA ASP A 90 14.41 8.78 -6.08
C ASP A 90 13.19 7.84 -5.96
N THR A 91 12.66 7.74 -4.75
CA THR A 91 11.42 7.01 -4.47
C THR A 91 10.25 7.74 -5.11
N SER A 92 9.43 7.01 -5.84
CA SER A 92 8.13 7.49 -6.31
C SER A 92 7.03 7.01 -5.39
N GLU A 93 6.06 7.88 -5.12
CA GLU A 93 4.92 7.60 -4.25
C GLU A 93 3.62 7.68 -5.04
N HIS A 94 2.75 6.70 -4.85
CA HIS A 94 1.43 6.60 -5.48
C HIS A 94 0.39 6.36 -4.41
N GLU A 95 -0.56 7.27 -4.27
CA GLU A 95 -1.60 7.20 -3.24
C GLU A 95 -2.92 6.72 -3.81
N PHE A 96 -3.57 5.83 -3.09
CA PHE A 96 -4.96 5.47 -3.27
C PHE A 96 -5.79 6.08 -2.15
N THR A 97 -6.84 6.76 -2.51
CA THR A 97 -7.85 7.27 -1.58
C THR A 97 -9.25 6.94 -2.09
N GLY A 98 -10.06 6.32 -1.25
CA GLY A 98 -11.47 6.01 -1.55
C GLY A 98 -12.40 7.23 -1.66
N LYS A 99 -11.86 8.45 -1.69
CA LYS A 99 -12.65 9.67 -1.79
C LYS A 99 -12.73 10.15 -3.23
N PHE A 100 -13.81 9.83 -3.92
CA PHE A 100 -14.17 10.51 -5.15
C PHE A 100 -15.11 11.68 -4.85
N LEU A 101 -14.66 12.91 -5.14
CA LEU A 101 -15.52 14.08 -5.14
C LEU A 101 -16.63 13.90 -6.18
N GLY A 102 -17.88 13.92 -5.72
CA GLY A 102 -19.05 13.81 -6.61
C GLY A 102 -19.59 12.38 -6.83
N ALA A 103 -19.01 11.37 -6.20
CA ALA A 103 -19.63 10.05 -6.21
C ALA A 103 -20.91 10.04 -5.37
N ALA A 104 -21.98 9.41 -5.88
CA ALA A 104 -23.26 9.30 -5.20
C ALA A 104 -23.17 8.57 -3.83
N SER A 105 -22.13 7.78 -3.62
CA SER A 105 -21.81 7.07 -2.38
C SER A 105 -21.06 7.93 -1.35
N ALA A 106 -20.54 9.10 -1.74
CA ALA A 106 -19.75 9.96 -0.86
C ALA A 106 -20.67 10.80 0.05
N ALA A 107 -21.15 10.22 1.13
CA ALA A 107 -21.90 10.95 2.16
C ALA A 107 -20.93 11.68 3.09
N ILE A 108 -21.26 12.95 3.40
CA ILE A 108 -20.48 13.74 4.37
C ILE A 108 -20.55 13.07 5.74
N GLY A 109 -19.38 12.72 6.28
CA GLY A 109 -19.27 12.12 7.61
C GLY A 109 -19.25 10.60 7.65
N GLN A 110 -19.22 9.92 6.50
CA GLN A 110 -18.98 8.49 6.40
C GLN A 110 -17.59 8.20 5.82
N ILE A 111 -16.99 7.10 6.27
CA ILE A 111 -15.79 6.55 5.67
C ILE A 111 -16.23 5.89 4.36
N ASN A 112 -15.68 6.34 3.25
CA ASN A 112 -15.92 5.68 1.97
C ASN A 112 -14.89 4.57 1.81
N LEU A 113 -15.39 3.34 1.69
CA LEU A 113 -14.58 2.16 1.44
C LEU A 113 -14.85 1.70 0.01
N GLU A 114 -13.80 1.37 -0.69
CA GLU A 114 -13.86 0.92 -2.08
C GLU A 114 -13.17 -0.42 -2.26
N SER A 115 -13.56 -1.12 -3.31
CA SER A 115 -12.95 -2.38 -3.73
C SER A 115 -12.62 -2.28 -5.21
N GLY A 116 -11.43 -2.74 -5.58
CA GLY A 116 -11.00 -2.63 -6.96
C GLY A 116 -9.55 -3.05 -7.18
N THR A 117 -8.98 -2.51 -8.26
CA THR A 117 -7.57 -2.75 -8.62
C THR A 117 -6.85 -1.41 -8.78
N PHE A 118 -5.77 -1.24 -8.05
CA PHE A 118 -4.89 -0.08 -8.14
C PHE A 118 -3.66 -0.40 -8.98
N ARG A 119 -3.48 0.35 -10.06
CA ARG A 119 -2.34 0.20 -10.98
C ARG A 119 -1.35 1.32 -10.78
N PHE A 120 -0.07 0.98 -10.70
CA PHE A 120 1.01 1.98 -10.63
C PHE A 120 2.22 1.54 -11.46
N PRO A 121 3.01 2.50 -12.00
CA PRO A 121 4.21 2.20 -12.75
C PRO A 121 5.37 1.86 -11.83
N VAL A 122 6.20 0.91 -12.22
CA VAL A 122 7.45 0.56 -11.53
C VAL A 122 8.66 0.91 -12.38
N MET A 123 8.62 0.60 -13.67
CA MET A 123 9.64 0.93 -14.69
C MET A 123 11.08 0.68 -14.24
N SER A 124 11.31 -0.47 -13.59
CA SER A 124 12.57 -0.85 -12.98
C SER A 124 12.84 -2.34 -13.10
N ARG A 125 14.10 -2.73 -12.88
CA ARG A 125 14.46 -4.15 -12.80
C ARG A 125 13.89 -4.75 -11.51
N ALA A 126 13.42 -5.99 -11.60
CA ALA A 126 12.82 -6.69 -10.48
C ALA A 126 13.78 -6.93 -9.30
N ASP A 127 15.07 -7.10 -9.60
CA ASP A 127 16.14 -7.32 -8.61
C ASP A 127 16.59 -6.04 -7.89
N SER A 128 16.35 -4.87 -8.49
CA SER A 128 16.87 -3.57 -8.03
C SER A 128 15.78 -2.55 -7.68
N VAL A 129 14.58 -2.99 -7.33
CA VAL A 129 13.48 -2.12 -6.89
C VAL A 129 12.82 -2.69 -5.66
N ASP A 130 12.57 -1.86 -4.67
CA ASP A 130 11.72 -2.17 -3.53
C ASP A 130 10.33 -1.57 -3.74
N ILE A 131 9.30 -2.34 -3.42
CA ILE A 131 7.92 -1.92 -3.52
C ILE A 131 7.29 -2.11 -2.14
N ASP A 132 6.95 -0.99 -1.52
CA ASP A 132 6.38 -0.94 -0.19
C ASP A 132 4.93 -0.43 -0.26
N VAL A 133 4.04 -1.07 0.48
CA VAL A 133 2.68 -0.58 0.72
C VAL A 133 2.59 -0.14 2.16
N LYS A 134 2.10 1.07 2.37
CA LYS A 134 2.01 1.68 3.69
C LYS A 134 0.63 2.30 3.93
N ASN A 135 0.21 2.27 5.17
CA ASN A 135 -0.92 3.06 5.63
C ASN A 135 -0.61 3.60 7.03
N ASP A 136 -0.52 4.91 7.15
CA ASP A 136 -0.29 5.67 8.37
C ASP A 136 -1.57 6.36 8.87
N THR A 137 -2.70 6.02 8.27
CA THR A 137 -4.01 6.59 8.61
C THR A 137 -4.85 5.61 9.45
N PHE A 138 -5.94 6.11 10.03
CA PHE A 138 -6.93 5.28 10.72
C PHE A 138 -7.88 4.54 9.76
N LEU A 139 -7.75 4.75 8.45
CA LEU A 139 -8.60 4.11 7.44
C LEU A 139 -8.17 2.65 7.23
N PRO A 140 -9.11 1.72 7.05
CA PRO A 140 -8.78 0.33 6.83
C PRO A 140 -8.10 0.12 5.48
N THR A 141 -7.22 -0.88 5.43
CA THR A 141 -6.57 -1.36 4.20
C THR A 141 -6.64 -2.88 4.19
N GLN A 142 -7.26 -3.43 3.16
CA GLN A 142 -7.33 -4.87 2.92
C GLN A 142 -6.83 -5.17 1.52
N LEU A 143 -5.68 -5.82 1.42
CA LEU A 143 -5.07 -6.24 0.16
C LEU A 143 -5.38 -7.72 -0.06
N SER A 144 -5.91 -8.08 -1.25
CA SER A 144 -6.31 -9.46 -1.56
C SER A 144 -5.31 -10.16 -2.48
N SER A 145 -4.77 -9.48 -3.47
CA SER A 145 -3.75 -10.05 -4.36
C SER A 145 -2.91 -8.96 -5.02
N ALA A 146 -1.78 -9.38 -5.58
CA ALA A 146 -0.96 -8.50 -6.40
C ALA A 146 -0.51 -9.22 -7.68
N GLU A 147 -0.49 -8.48 -8.77
CA GLU A 147 -0.05 -8.94 -10.09
C GLU A 147 0.95 -7.93 -10.65
N PHE A 148 1.79 -8.35 -11.58
CA PHE A 148 2.72 -7.45 -12.25
C PHE A 148 2.83 -7.75 -13.74
N GLU A 149 3.07 -6.70 -14.50
CA GLU A 149 3.38 -6.74 -15.91
C GLU A 149 4.88 -6.52 -16.08
N ALA A 150 5.55 -7.44 -16.77
CA ALA A 150 6.98 -7.40 -16.94
C ALA A 150 7.45 -7.93 -18.30
N MET A 151 8.61 -7.47 -18.74
CA MET A 151 9.31 -8.05 -19.89
C MET A 151 10.56 -8.79 -19.43
N PHE A 152 10.75 -9.98 -19.98
CA PHE A 152 11.92 -10.79 -19.73
C PHE A 152 12.85 -10.76 -20.92
N TYR A 153 14.11 -10.36 -20.69
CA TYR A 153 15.17 -10.33 -21.68
C TYR A 153 16.20 -11.41 -21.37
N ILE A 154 16.33 -12.37 -22.26
CA ILE A 154 17.38 -13.39 -22.17
C ILE A 154 18.71 -12.75 -22.53
N ARG A 155 19.71 -12.91 -21.67
CA ARG A 155 21.09 -12.56 -22.04
C ARG A 155 21.63 -13.59 -23.04
N SER A 156 22.15 -13.13 -24.19
CA SER A 156 22.86 -14.01 -25.09
C SER A 156 24.04 -14.65 -24.34
N ARG A 157 24.12 -15.98 -24.35
CA ARG A 157 25.32 -16.68 -23.84
C ARG A 157 26.53 -16.17 -24.63
N ARG A 158 27.51 -15.64 -23.91
CA ARG A 158 28.87 -15.63 -24.47
C ARG A 158 29.34 -17.08 -24.55
N ILE A 159 29.57 -17.56 -25.75
CA ILE A 159 30.27 -18.83 -26.03
C ILE A 159 31.73 -18.57 -25.80
#